data_b57b8bfb58733c8120cc5ee0a91d07ff
#
_entry.id   b57b8bfb58733c8120cc5ee0a91d07ff
#
_cell.length_a   1.000
_cell.length_b   1.000
_cell.length_c   1.000
_cell.angle_alpha   90.00
_cell.angle_beta   90.00
_cell.angle_gamma   90.00
#
_symmetry.space_group_name_H-M   'P 1'
#
loop_
_entity.id
_entity.type
_entity.pdbx_description
1 polymer ?
#
loop_
_entity_poly.entity_id
_entity_poly.type
_entity_poly.pdbx_seq_one_letter_code
_entity_poly.pdbx_strand_id
1 'polypeptide(L)'
;MNISWFKSNITPEIGTLVSGYGTDDVSMSKLTDLFMTGLLADDGERKVLLISFDLLCMDIEYIRKFRAQCGEILSIPAEAVMLTFTHTHGGPQTNSDPGCGHLLDTAYLDFLEKSLLESCRKLAANPQKLDCNVFFYSTKVDANKNRRVVMADNYAAYLPYRAELRRCGDGFVDQELGSLMFFPLGSQFPAYVIGNYASHPLAAHTPDHC
;
A
#
# COMPACT_ATOMS: atom_id res chain seq x y z
N MET A 1 -16.66 2.11 -18.02
CA MET A 1 -16.29 2.03 -16.59
C MET A 1 -16.27 3.44 -16.03
N ASN A 2 -17.09 3.73 -15.03
CA ASN A 2 -17.00 4.99 -14.30
C ASN A 2 -16.00 4.85 -13.18
N ILE A 3 -15.12 5.84 -12.99
CA ILE A 3 -14.21 5.90 -11.86
C ILE A 3 -14.35 7.20 -11.08
N SER A 4 -14.10 7.13 -9.80
CA SER A 4 -13.84 8.28 -8.93
C SER A 4 -12.76 7.91 -7.92
N TRP A 5 -12.01 8.89 -7.44
CA TRP A 5 -10.85 8.61 -6.58
C TRP A 5 -10.61 9.69 -5.54
N PHE A 6 -9.80 9.35 -4.55
CA PHE A 6 -9.27 10.28 -3.57
C PHE A 6 -7.78 10.04 -3.32
N LYS A 7 -7.10 11.06 -2.83
CA LYS A 7 -5.78 10.99 -2.25
C LYS A 7 -5.78 11.81 -0.96
N SER A 8 -5.42 11.18 0.16
CA SER A 8 -5.40 11.81 1.48
C SER A 8 -4.03 11.67 2.11
N ASN A 9 -3.52 12.72 2.70
CA ASN A 9 -2.29 12.68 3.47
C ASN A 9 -2.57 11.97 4.79
N ILE A 10 -1.79 10.94 5.09
CA ILE A 10 -1.85 10.13 6.30
C ILE A 10 -0.54 10.16 7.08
N THR A 11 0.32 11.15 6.79
CA THR A 11 1.59 11.31 7.49
C THR A 11 1.33 11.56 8.99
N PRO A 12 1.97 10.80 9.89
CA PRO A 12 1.83 10.99 11.32
C PRO A 12 2.57 12.24 11.80
N GLU A 13 2.30 12.62 13.04
CA GLU A 13 3.16 13.57 13.76
C GLU A 13 4.50 12.91 14.12
N ILE A 14 5.55 13.70 14.27
CA ILE A 14 6.84 13.24 14.76
C ILE A 14 6.67 12.71 16.20
N GLY A 15 7.36 11.62 16.53
CA GLY A 15 7.19 10.90 17.79
C GLY A 15 6.21 9.72 17.73
N THR A 16 5.62 9.44 16.56
CA THR A 16 4.80 8.27 16.32
C THR A 16 5.67 7.00 16.24
N LEU A 17 5.18 5.87 16.76
CA LEU A 17 5.86 4.57 16.67
C LEU A 17 6.11 4.17 15.21
N VAL A 18 7.33 3.74 14.90
CA VAL A 18 7.76 3.36 13.55
C VAL A 18 7.69 1.86 13.36
N SER A 19 7.18 1.43 12.21
CA SER A 19 6.98 0.03 11.85
C SER A 19 8.09 -0.53 10.96
N GLY A 20 8.33 -1.84 11.08
CA GLY A 20 9.12 -2.61 10.10
C GLY A 20 10.52 -3.00 10.55
N TYR A 21 10.94 -2.59 11.73
CA TYR A 21 12.29 -2.87 12.25
C TYR A 21 12.31 -3.80 13.46
N GLY A 22 11.15 -4.23 13.94
CA GLY A 22 11.03 -5.09 15.13
C GLY A 22 11.38 -4.37 16.43
N THR A 23 11.30 -3.05 16.45
CA THR A 23 11.57 -2.18 17.59
C THR A 23 10.36 -1.31 17.87
N ASP A 24 10.32 -0.68 19.04
CA ASP A 24 9.31 0.32 19.43
C ASP A 24 9.89 1.75 19.33
N ASP A 25 10.74 1.97 18.35
CA ASP A 25 11.32 3.28 18.09
C ASP A 25 10.25 4.27 17.60
N VAL A 26 10.50 5.54 17.84
CA VAL A 26 9.62 6.63 17.39
C VAL A 26 10.28 7.44 16.29
N SER A 27 9.47 7.99 15.41
CA SER A 27 9.97 8.87 14.35
C SER A 27 10.57 10.15 14.90
N MET A 28 11.76 10.49 14.43
CA MET A 28 12.48 11.70 14.82
C MET A 28 12.42 12.80 13.76
N SER A 29 12.09 12.44 12.53
CA SER A 29 11.95 13.36 11.41
C SER A 29 11.05 12.78 10.32
N LYS A 30 10.65 13.62 9.39
CA LYS A 30 9.86 13.24 8.22
C LYS A 30 10.72 13.36 6.97
N LEU A 31 10.81 12.28 6.20
CA LEU A 31 11.50 12.27 4.90
C LEU A 31 10.56 12.67 3.77
N THR A 32 9.39 12.05 3.71
CA THR A 32 8.35 12.31 2.70
C THR A 32 6.97 12.22 3.34
N ASP A 33 5.97 12.75 2.65
CA ASP A 33 4.58 12.53 3.05
C ASP A 33 4.13 11.10 2.72
N LEU A 34 3.30 10.53 3.59
CA LEU A 34 2.61 9.26 3.39
C LEU A 34 1.18 9.52 2.93
N PHE A 35 0.70 8.69 2.02
CA PHE A 35 -0.62 8.86 1.45
C PHE A 35 -1.48 7.60 1.55
N MET A 36 -2.76 7.83 1.59
CA MET A 36 -3.79 6.86 1.29
C MET A 36 -4.47 7.28 -0.01
N THR A 37 -4.51 6.37 -0.99
CA THR A 37 -5.16 6.58 -2.29
C THR A 37 -6.26 5.56 -2.48
N GLY A 38 -7.45 6.02 -2.87
CA GLY A 38 -8.59 5.15 -3.13
C GLY A 38 -9.18 5.38 -4.51
N LEU A 39 -9.55 4.29 -5.17
CA LEU A 39 -10.25 4.25 -6.45
C LEU A 39 -11.56 3.48 -6.29
N LEU A 40 -12.68 4.14 -6.56
CA LEU A 40 -13.98 3.51 -6.72
C LEU A 40 -14.23 3.32 -8.22
N ALA A 41 -14.35 2.07 -8.65
CA ALA A 41 -14.70 1.68 -10.01
C ALA A 41 -16.14 1.14 -10.05
N ASP A 42 -16.91 1.58 -11.05
CA ASP A 42 -18.34 1.28 -11.22
C ASP A 42 -18.61 0.94 -12.69
N ASP A 43 -19.03 -0.28 -12.99
CA ASP A 43 -19.40 -0.72 -14.35
C ASP A 43 -20.89 -0.60 -14.65
N GLY A 44 -21.67 -0.11 -13.69
CA GLY A 44 -23.12 0.01 -13.75
C GLY A 44 -23.86 -1.14 -13.08
N GLU A 45 -23.22 -2.30 -12.93
CA GLU A 45 -23.80 -3.47 -12.23
C GLU A 45 -23.11 -3.68 -10.88
N ARG A 46 -21.80 -3.46 -10.83
CA ARG A 46 -20.97 -3.70 -9.65
C ARG A 46 -20.07 -2.52 -9.39
N LYS A 47 -19.79 -2.32 -8.10
CA LYS A 47 -18.80 -1.32 -7.64
C LYS A 47 -17.74 -2.02 -6.82
N VAL A 48 -16.50 -1.61 -6.99
CA VAL A 48 -15.37 -2.05 -6.18
C VAL A 48 -14.56 -0.84 -5.72
N LEU A 49 -14.12 -0.87 -4.47
CA LEU A 49 -13.23 0.13 -3.89
C LEU A 49 -11.86 -0.49 -3.66
N LEU A 50 -10.83 0.05 -4.32
CA LEU A 50 -9.43 -0.27 -4.01
C LEU A 50 -8.83 0.89 -3.24
N ILE A 51 -8.14 0.58 -2.13
CA ILE A 51 -7.40 1.56 -1.34
C ILE A 51 -5.98 1.06 -1.13
N SER A 52 -5.00 1.90 -1.48
CA SER A 52 -3.59 1.68 -1.19
C SER A 52 -3.15 2.63 -0.08
N PHE A 53 -2.46 2.09 0.92
CA PHE A 53 -1.88 2.83 2.03
C PHE A 53 -0.36 2.78 1.95
N ASP A 54 0.29 3.93 2.17
CA ASP A 54 1.72 3.99 2.39
C ASP A 54 2.05 3.58 3.84
N LEU A 55 1.79 2.32 4.15
CA LEU A 55 2.00 1.66 5.43
C LEU A 55 2.66 0.29 5.19
N LEU A 56 3.29 -0.26 6.24
CA LEU A 56 3.89 -1.59 6.19
C LEU A 56 2.83 -2.67 5.99
N CYS A 57 1.88 -2.73 6.89
CA CYS A 57 0.75 -3.65 6.96
C CYS A 57 -0.23 -3.17 8.04
N MET A 58 -1.26 -3.95 8.34
CA MET A 58 -2.25 -3.63 9.36
C MET A 58 -2.81 -4.92 9.94
N ASP A 59 -3.18 -4.92 11.22
CA ASP A 59 -3.85 -6.05 11.85
C ASP A 59 -5.17 -6.37 11.16
N ILE A 60 -5.46 -7.67 11.02
CA ILE A 60 -6.62 -8.18 10.28
C ILE A 60 -7.95 -7.65 10.83
N GLU A 61 -8.01 -7.37 12.12
CA GLU A 61 -9.21 -6.83 12.77
C GLU A 61 -9.54 -5.42 12.28
N TYR A 62 -8.52 -4.57 12.15
CA TYR A 62 -8.69 -3.23 11.57
C TYR A 62 -9.01 -3.30 10.08
N ILE A 63 -8.39 -4.21 9.33
CA ILE A 63 -8.72 -4.45 7.92
C ILE A 63 -10.21 -4.80 7.76
N ARG A 64 -10.71 -5.73 8.57
CA ARG A 64 -12.12 -6.13 8.55
C ARG A 64 -13.05 -4.98 8.91
N LYS A 65 -12.71 -4.24 9.97
CA LYS A 65 -13.47 -3.06 10.42
C LYS A 65 -13.54 -2.00 9.32
N PHE A 66 -12.41 -1.61 8.75
CA PHE A 66 -12.35 -0.57 7.72
C PHE A 66 -13.09 -0.97 6.45
N ARG A 67 -12.97 -2.23 6.03
CA ARG A 67 -13.74 -2.74 4.88
C ARG A 67 -15.25 -2.64 5.11
N ALA A 68 -15.73 -3.05 6.27
CA ALA A 68 -17.15 -2.97 6.62
C ALA A 68 -17.66 -1.52 6.63
N GLN A 69 -16.93 -0.60 7.28
CA GLN A 69 -17.30 0.80 7.37
C GLN A 69 -17.30 1.52 6.01
N CYS A 70 -16.27 1.27 5.17
CA CYS A 70 -16.23 1.80 3.81
C CYS A 70 -17.39 1.25 2.96
N GLY A 71 -17.67 -0.04 3.10
CA GLY A 71 -18.79 -0.70 2.42
C GLY A 71 -20.13 -0.07 2.78
N GLU A 72 -20.36 0.18 4.06
CA GLU A 72 -21.58 0.85 4.55
C GLU A 72 -21.75 2.25 3.95
N ILE A 73 -20.69 3.08 3.99
CA ILE A 73 -20.73 4.46 3.46
C ILE A 73 -21.01 4.48 1.95
N LEU A 74 -20.43 3.54 1.19
CA LEU A 74 -20.53 3.51 -0.26
C LEU A 74 -21.68 2.61 -0.78
N SER A 75 -22.42 1.97 0.13
CA SER A 75 -23.48 1.01 -0.18
C SER A 75 -22.99 -0.13 -1.09
N ILE A 76 -21.83 -0.70 -0.75
CA ILE A 76 -21.23 -1.87 -1.39
C ILE A 76 -20.88 -2.93 -0.34
N PRO A 77 -20.85 -4.22 -0.69
CA PRO A 77 -20.46 -5.26 0.26
C PRO A 77 -19.00 -5.12 0.68
N ALA A 78 -18.66 -5.50 1.92
CA ALA A 78 -17.30 -5.42 2.43
C ALA A 78 -16.27 -6.20 1.59
N GLU A 79 -16.73 -7.26 0.90
CA GLU A 79 -15.94 -8.08 -0.02
C GLU A 79 -15.52 -7.32 -1.28
N ALA A 80 -16.27 -6.27 -1.65
CA ALA A 80 -15.95 -5.38 -2.76
C ALA A 80 -14.99 -4.24 -2.37
N VAL A 81 -14.53 -4.20 -1.11
CA VAL A 81 -13.51 -3.27 -0.62
C VAL A 81 -12.18 -4.00 -0.47
N MET A 82 -11.17 -3.61 -1.23
CA MET A 82 -9.81 -4.12 -1.16
C MET A 82 -8.88 -3.09 -0.54
N LEU A 83 -8.16 -3.47 0.52
CA LEU A 83 -7.13 -2.66 1.15
C LEU A 83 -5.76 -3.28 0.82
N THR A 84 -4.84 -2.47 0.34
CA THR A 84 -3.47 -2.86 0.02
C THR A 84 -2.47 -1.94 0.72
N PHE A 85 -1.27 -2.44 0.90
CA PHE A 85 -0.19 -1.74 1.60
C PHE A 85 1.04 -1.72 0.71
N THR A 86 1.70 -0.57 0.60
CA THR A 86 2.95 -0.45 -0.15
C THR A 86 4.12 -1.14 0.54
N HIS A 87 3.92 -1.59 1.77
CA HIS A 87 4.91 -2.22 2.63
C HIS A 87 6.10 -1.31 2.91
N THR A 88 5.87 0.01 2.99
CA THR A 88 6.92 0.95 3.35
C THR A 88 7.38 0.73 4.79
N HIS A 89 8.68 0.65 4.99
CA HIS A 89 9.28 0.67 6.31
C HIS A 89 9.51 2.13 6.74
N GLY A 90 9.36 2.40 8.03
CA GLY A 90 9.43 3.77 8.54
C GLY A 90 8.09 4.50 8.62
N GLY A 91 6.99 3.87 8.20
CA GLY A 91 5.63 4.36 8.47
C GLY A 91 5.15 4.00 9.87
N PRO A 92 3.96 4.51 10.28
CA PRO A 92 3.40 4.27 11.60
C PRO A 92 3.12 2.80 11.92
N GLN A 93 3.22 2.44 13.19
CA GLN A 93 2.98 1.07 13.67
C GLN A 93 1.48 0.76 13.73
N THR A 94 1.00 0.04 12.74
CA THR A 94 -0.42 -0.35 12.56
C THR A 94 -0.65 -1.86 12.64
N ASN A 95 0.37 -2.61 13.07
CA ASN A 95 0.35 -4.05 13.19
C ASN A 95 1.06 -4.50 14.47
N SER A 96 0.48 -5.46 15.19
CA SER A 96 0.99 -5.97 16.47
C SER A 96 1.95 -7.16 16.32
N ASP A 97 2.37 -7.52 15.09
CA ASP A 97 3.34 -8.60 14.87
C ASP A 97 4.71 -8.19 15.44
N PRO A 98 5.33 -9.01 16.32
CA PRO A 98 6.64 -8.71 16.90
C PRO A 98 7.76 -8.48 15.88
N GLY A 99 7.62 -8.98 14.65
CA GLY A 99 8.55 -8.71 13.56
C GLY A 99 8.44 -7.30 12.99
N CYS A 100 7.34 -6.60 13.28
CA CYS A 100 7.08 -5.23 12.81
C CYS A 100 7.31 -4.19 13.90
N GLY A 101 7.13 -4.56 15.17
CA GLY A 101 7.17 -3.76 16.40
C GLY A 101 6.28 -4.42 17.45
N HIS A 102 6.41 -4.08 18.72
CA HIS A 102 5.66 -4.75 19.81
C HIS A 102 4.40 -3.97 20.21
N LEU A 103 4.39 -2.67 19.99
CA LEU A 103 3.33 -1.77 20.41
C LEU A 103 2.53 -1.27 19.20
N LEU A 104 1.22 -1.32 19.32
CA LEU A 104 0.30 -0.79 18.33
C LEU A 104 0.06 0.70 18.59
N ASP A 105 0.22 1.55 17.58
CA ASP A 105 -0.11 2.97 17.70
C ASP A 105 -1.62 3.19 17.50
N THR A 106 -2.37 3.07 18.60
CA THR A 106 -3.83 3.21 18.57
C THR A 106 -4.27 4.63 18.26
N ALA A 107 -3.51 5.65 18.67
CA ALA A 107 -3.83 7.04 18.38
C ALA A 107 -3.73 7.33 16.87
N TYR A 108 -2.70 6.78 16.23
CA TYR A 108 -2.57 6.88 14.79
C TYR A 108 -3.68 6.10 14.07
N LEU A 109 -4.04 4.92 14.53
CA LEU A 109 -5.15 4.14 13.95
C LEU A 109 -6.49 4.87 14.02
N ASP A 110 -6.77 5.59 15.10
CA ASP A 110 -7.96 6.43 15.22
C ASP A 110 -7.94 7.60 14.21
N PHE A 111 -6.78 8.23 14.04
CA PHE A 111 -6.59 9.26 13.01
C PHE A 111 -6.81 8.70 11.60
N LEU A 112 -6.22 7.53 11.33
CA LEU A 112 -6.31 6.86 10.03
C LEU A 112 -7.75 6.47 9.71
N GLU A 113 -8.48 5.88 10.67
CA GLU A 113 -9.89 5.55 10.54
C GLU A 113 -10.72 6.79 10.18
N LYS A 114 -10.57 7.86 10.95
CA LYS A 114 -11.28 9.11 10.70
C LYS A 114 -11.00 9.66 9.31
N SER A 115 -9.74 9.67 8.88
CA SER A 115 -9.31 10.15 7.57
C SER A 115 -9.87 9.29 6.44
N LEU A 116 -9.89 7.97 6.61
CA LEU A 116 -10.47 7.02 5.67
C LEU A 116 -11.97 7.24 5.48
N LEU A 117 -12.71 7.28 6.59
CA LEU A 117 -14.16 7.43 6.55
C LEU A 117 -14.58 8.79 5.98
N GLU A 118 -13.83 9.85 6.28
CA GLU A 118 -14.06 11.17 5.69
C GLU A 118 -13.83 11.14 4.17
N SER A 119 -12.77 10.47 3.71
CA SER A 119 -12.47 10.31 2.28
C SER A 119 -13.57 9.53 1.56
N CYS A 120 -14.06 8.44 2.16
CA CYS A 120 -15.18 7.66 1.62
C CYS A 120 -16.48 8.48 1.58
N ARG A 121 -16.79 9.29 2.62
CA ARG A 121 -17.97 10.17 2.61
C ARG A 121 -17.88 11.23 1.52
N LYS A 122 -16.71 11.86 1.33
CA LYS A 122 -16.48 12.81 0.23
C LYS A 122 -16.69 12.13 -1.13
N LEU A 123 -16.18 10.92 -1.29
CA LEU A 123 -16.35 10.13 -2.51
C LEU A 123 -17.83 9.79 -2.78
N ALA A 124 -18.59 9.45 -1.73
CA ALA A 124 -20.02 9.16 -1.83
C ALA A 124 -20.86 10.41 -2.16
N ALA A 125 -20.53 11.57 -1.54
CA ALA A 125 -21.30 12.81 -1.67
C ALA A 125 -21.06 13.53 -3.00
N ASN A 126 -19.86 13.44 -3.55
CA ASN A 126 -19.49 14.13 -4.79
C ASN A 126 -18.70 13.18 -5.70
N PRO A 127 -19.36 12.20 -6.32
CA PRO A 127 -18.72 11.32 -7.27
C PRO A 127 -18.40 12.12 -8.54
N GLN A 128 -17.23 12.71 -8.62
CA GLN A 128 -16.68 13.14 -9.92
C GLN A 128 -16.44 11.87 -10.74
N LYS A 129 -17.52 11.41 -11.37
CA LYS A 129 -17.49 10.21 -12.18
C LYS A 129 -16.82 10.54 -13.51
N LEU A 130 -15.76 9.83 -13.78
CA LEU A 130 -15.05 9.91 -15.03
C LEU A 130 -15.26 8.63 -15.82
N ASP A 131 -15.86 8.74 -17.00
CA ASP A 131 -16.01 7.60 -17.91
C ASP A 131 -14.67 7.25 -18.55
N CYS A 132 -14.24 6.01 -18.35
CA CYS A 132 -12.94 5.52 -18.80
C CYS A 132 -13.04 4.22 -19.59
N ASN A 133 -12.13 4.08 -20.56
CA ASN A 133 -11.67 2.79 -21.05
C ASN A 133 -10.60 2.26 -20.08
N VAL A 134 -10.62 0.95 -19.82
CA VAL A 134 -9.68 0.31 -18.91
C VAL A 134 -8.79 -0.64 -19.71
N PHE A 135 -7.48 -0.51 -19.52
CA PHE A 135 -6.49 -1.36 -20.19
C PHE A 135 -5.58 -2.00 -19.14
N PHE A 136 -5.30 -3.27 -19.33
CA PHE A 136 -4.24 -3.96 -18.63
C PHE A 136 -3.01 -4.06 -19.54
N TYR A 137 -1.85 -3.73 -18.98
CA TYR A 137 -0.55 -3.87 -19.62
C TYR A 137 0.42 -4.54 -18.66
N SER A 138 1.25 -5.43 -19.17
CA SER A 138 2.37 -5.96 -18.39
C SER A 138 3.66 -5.96 -19.20
N THR A 139 4.77 -5.81 -18.49
CA THR A 139 6.11 -5.87 -19.06
C THR A 139 7.08 -6.45 -18.03
N LYS A 140 8.24 -6.91 -18.50
CA LYS A 140 9.30 -7.36 -17.61
C LYS A 140 10.26 -6.22 -17.29
N VAL A 141 10.55 -6.05 -15.99
CA VAL A 141 11.48 -5.05 -15.47
C VAL A 141 12.51 -5.77 -14.57
N ASP A 142 13.79 -5.66 -14.89
CA ASP A 142 14.87 -6.25 -14.10
C ASP A 142 15.39 -5.27 -13.04
N ALA A 143 14.51 -4.89 -12.10
CA ALA A 143 14.84 -3.97 -11.01
C ALA A 143 14.84 -4.62 -9.62
N ASN A 144 14.19 -5.79 -9.48
CA ASN A 144 14.15 -6.54 -8.22
C ASN A 144 15.13 -7.71 -8.22
N LYS A 145 15.52 -8.16 -7.03
CA LYS A 145 16.41 -9.31 -6.83
C LYS A 145 15.95 -10.14 -5.63
N ASN A 146 16.03 -11.46 -5.75
CA ASN A 146 15.85 -12.33 -4.59
C ASN A 146 17.09 -12.23 -3.69
N ARG A 147 16.88 -11.90 -2.41
CA ARG A 147 17.94 -11.78 -1.40
C ARG A 147 18.17 -13.05 -0.60
N ARG A 148 17.35 -14.10 -0.82
CA ARG A 148 17.52 -15.38 -0.15
C ARG A 148 18.40 -16.29 -0.99
N VAL A 149 19.43 -16.83 -0.38
CA VAL A 149 20.35 -17.82 -0.99
C VAL A 149 20.13 -19.15 -0.29
N VAL A 150 19.99 -20.21 -1.07
CA VAL A 150 19.99 -21.59 -0.55
C VAL A 150 21.41 -21.99 -0.24
N MET A 151 21.70 -22.26 1.03
CA MET A 151 22.99 -22.73 1.49
C MET A 151 23.16 -24.24 1.26
N ALA A 152 24.38 -24.76 1.35
CA ALA A 152 24.70 -26.17 1.10
C ALA A 152 23.96 -27.16 2.02
N ASP A 153 23.47 -26.71 3.17
CA ASP A 153 22.60 -27.45 4.11
C ASP A 153 21.11 -27.31 3.84
N ASN A 154 20.72 -26.75 2.69
CA ASN A 154 19.35 -26.39 2.30
C ASN A 154 18.70 -25.30 3.18
N TYR A 155 19.45 -24.58 3.97
CA TYR A 155 18.96 -23.44 4.73
C TYR A 155 18.92 -22.20 3.85
N ALA A 156 17.83 -21.44 3.88
CA ALA A 156 17.77 -20.15 3.19
C ALA A 156 18.36 -19.04 4.08
N ALA A 157 19.46 -18.47 3.68
CA ALA A 157 20.08 -17.34 4.38
C ALA A 157 19.72 -16.03 3.68
N TYR A 158 19.54 -14.96 4.48
CA TYR A 158 19.54 -13.60 3.94
C TYR A 158 20.98 -13.21 3.59
N LEU A 159 21.18 -12.76 2.37
CA LEU A 159 22.44 -12.11 2.04
C LEU A 159 22.55 -10.80 2.80
N PRO A 160 23.66 -10.58 3.53
CA PRO A 160 23.92 -9.27 4.11
C PRO A 160 23.96 -8.22 2.99
N TYR A 161 23.54 -7.00 3.31
CA TYR A 161 23.45 -5.87 2.40
C TYR A 161 24.87 -5.38 1.98
N ARG A 162 25.57 -6.19 1.17
CA ARG A 162 26.87 -5.84 0.60
C ARG A 162 26.78 -5.76 -0.91
N ALA A 163 27.38 -4.74 -1.49
CA ALA A 163 27.34 -4.49 -2.94
C ALA A 163 27.88 -5.67 -3.77
N GLU A 164 28.87 -6.39 -3.26
CA GLU A 164 29.47 -7.57 -3.86
C GLU A 164 28.55 -8.79 -3.90
N LEU A 165 27.53 -8.86 -3.05
CA LEU A 165 26.58 -9.96 -2.95
C LEU A 165 25.28 -9.75 -3.74
N ARG A 166 25.14 -8.64 -4.44
CA ARG A 166 23.96 -8.32 -5.28
C ARG A 166 23.74 -9.31 -6.44
N ARG A 167 24.68 -10.24 -6.67
CA ARG A 167 24.65 -11.18 -7.79
C ARG A 167 24.08 -12.56 -7.46
N CYS A 168 23.74 -12.84 -6.23
CA CYS A 168 23.60 -14.21 -5.77
C CYS A 168 22.23 -14.55 -5.20
N GLY A 169 21.18 -14.26 -5.93
CA GLY A 169 19.88 -14.86 -5.65
C GLY A 169 19.59 -15.92 -6.70
N ASP A 170 19.87 -17.19 -6.42
CA ASP A 170 19.48 -18.31 -7.30
C ASP A 170 17.97 -18.60 -7.19
N GLY A 171 17.23 -17.83 -6.37
CA GLY A 171 15.80 -17.96 -6.19
C GLY A 171 15.00 -17.32 -7.32
N PHE A 172 13.77 -17.80 -7.49
CA PHE A 172 12.80 -17.20 -8.40
C PHE A 172 12.61 -15.71 -8.10
N VAL A 173 12.52 -14.92 -9.16
CA VAL A 173 12.22 -13.49 -9.12
C VAL A 173 11.07 -13.21 -10.08
N ASP A 174 9.98 -12.67 -9.56
CA ASP A 174 8.91 -12.16 -10.40
C ASP A 174 9.29 -10.76 -10.90
N GLN A 175 9.56 -10.66 -12.18
CA GLN A 175 9.96 -9.43 -12.86
C GLN A 175 8.78 -8.73 -13.56
N GLU A 176 7.57 -9.26 -13.42
CA GLU A 176 6.40 -8.67 -14.06
C GLU A 176 6.01 -7.35 -13.39
N LEU A 177 5.98 -6.28 -14.16
CA LEU A 177 5.31 -5.02 -13.82
C LEU A 177 3.95 -5.01 -14.49
N GLY A 178 2.90 -5.31 -13.72
CA GLY A 178 1.51 -5.21 -14.16
C GLY A 178 0.98 -3.80 -13.95
N SER A 179 0.20 -3.30 -14.91
CA SER A 179 -0.42 -1.97 -14.82
C SER A 179 -1.86 -2.03 -15.29
N LEU A 180 -2.77 -1.51 -14.48
CA LEU A 180 -4.17 -1.27 -14.85
C LEU A 180 -4.35 0.23 -15.04
N MET A 181 -4.70 0.64 -16.26
CA MET A 181 -4.75 2.04 -16.67
C MET A 181 -6.16 2.44 -17.04
N PHE A 182 -6.60 3.59 -16.54
CA PHE A 182 -7.94 4.16 -16.77
C PHE A 182 -7.82 5.42 -17.62
N PHE A 183 -8.21 5.32 -18.89
CA PHE A 183 -8.17 6.42 -19.85
C PHE A 183 -9.54 7.05 -19.96
N PRO A 184 -9.70 8.36 -19.66
CA PRO A 184 -10.93 9.07 -19.94
C PRO A 184 -11.32 8.93 -21.42
N LEU A 185 -12.63 8.88 -21.71
CA LEU A 185 -13.09 8.78 -23.08
C LEU A 185 -12.56 9.96 -23.91
N GLY A 186 -11.88 9.65 -25.03
CA GLY A 186 -11.25 10.63 -25.90
C GLY A 186 -9.88 11.15 -25.43
N SER A 187 -9.37 10.71 -24.29
CA SER A 187 -8.03 11.09 -23.81
C SER A 187 -6.95 10.11 -24.30
N GLN A 188 -5.77 10.65 -24.59
CA GLN A 188 -4.55 9.87 -24.86
C GLN A 188 -3.72 9.58 -23.60
N PHE A 189 -4.12 10.14 -22.44
CA PHE A 189 -3.42 9.98 -21.17
C PHE A 189 -4.34 9.35 -20.14
N PRO A 190 -3.83 8.41 -19.31
CA PRO A 190 -4.62 7.84 -18.23
C PRO A 190 -4.87 8.89 -17.13
N ALA A 191 -6.08 8.89 -16.56
CA ALA A 191 -6.39 9.67 -15.37
C ALA A 191 -5.95 8.96 -14.10
N TYR A 192 -5.90 7.62 -14.12
CA TYR A 192 -5.51 6.82 -12.98
C TYR A 192 -4.74 5.57 -13.45
N VAL A 193 -3.73 5.19 -12.66
CA VAL A 193 -2.92 3.99 -12.94
C VAL A 193 -2.72 3.25 -11.63
N ILE A 194 -2.95 1.94 -11.66
CA ILE A 194 -2.57 1.01 -10.60
C ILE A 194 -1.40 0.21 -11.12
N GLY A 195 -0.24 0.32 -10.48
CA GLY A 195 0.95 -0.48 -10.75
C GLY A 195 1.13 -1.57 -9.71
N ASN A 196 1.52 -2.77 -10.13
CA ASN A 196 1.91 -3.85 -9.26
C ASN A 196 3.29 -4.39 -9.68
N TYR A 197 4.22 -4.43 -8.74
CA TYR A 197 5.57 -4.94 -8.96
C TYR A 197 6.11 -5.61 -7.70
N ALA A 198 6.64 -6.82 -7.84
CA ALA A 198 7.16 -7.60 -6.73
C ALA A 198 8.54 -7.09 -6.28
N SER A 199 8.55 -6.04 -5.47
CA SER A 199 9.79 -5.47 -4.91
C SER A 199 9.58 -5.05 -3.46
N HIS A 200 10.55 -5.36 -2.60
CA HIS A 200 10.52 -4.92 -1.21
C HIS A 200 10.95 -3.44 -1.13
N PRO A 201 10.14 -2.53 -0.59
CA PRO A 201 10.36 -1.08 -0.66
C PRO A 201 11.30 -0.57 0.47
N LEU A 202 12.58 -0.88 0.36
CA LEU A 202 13.62 -0.46 1.33
C LEU A 202 14.63 0.53 0.73
N ALA A 203 14.24 1.34 -0.25
CA ALA A 203 15.16 2.25 -0.94
C ALA A 203 15.65 3.41 -0.05
N ALA A 204 14.86 3.83 0.95
CA ALA A 204 15.18 4.91 1.89
C ALA A 204 15.20 4.34 3.32
N HIS A 205 16.15 3.44 3.58
CA HIS A 205 16.25 2.74 4.85
C HIS A 205 16.99 3.60 5.88
N THR A 206 16.24 4.31 6.69
CA THR A 206 16.71 4.85 7.97
C THR A 206 15.61 4.67 9.01
N PRO A 207 15.87 4.00 10.13
CA PRO A 207 14.85 3.74 11.17
C PRO A 207 14.33 5.03 11.84
N ASP A 208 15.00 6.15 11.63
CA ASP A 208 14.70 7.42 12.30
C ASP A 208 13.73 8.33 11.52
N HIS A 209 13.23 7.87 10.35
CA HIS A 209 12.39 8.70 9.46
C HIS A 209 11.07 8.02 9.10
N CYS A 210 10.02 8.80 9.06
CA CYS A 210 8.74 8.46 8.42
C CYS A 210 8.74 8.88 6.95
#